data_44d7b7bc9ce617deaef8d4e9c99953e3
#
_entry.id   44d7b7bc9ce617deaef8d4e9c99953e3
#
_cell.length_a   1.000
_cell.length_b   1.000
_cell.length_c   1.000
_cell.angle_alpha   90.00
_cell.angle_beta   90.00
_cell.angle_gamma   90.00
#
_symmetry.space_group_name_H-M   'P 1'
#
loop_
_entity.id
_entity.type
_entity.pdbx_description
1 polymer ?
#
loop_
_entity_poly.entity_id
_entity_poly.type
_entity_poly.pdbx_seq_one_letter_code
_entity_poly.pdbx_strand_id
1 'polypeptide(L)'
;MKILLAGNIANHAYFLAKILRKNDIDVNILIKNSPDLSEDPKKFDSKIEDYPEWVKFWNGNSKSWKRDVIKEMNRYDLVQASTELPIFSMFCRKPYVSLTTGSDIIELGHQNNIKSILLRIAWKRSKVVIVPGLYMMPSIKKLKIKNYIFLPLIWEYENQVNEVNEVNEVFTIFHPTRHDWIFKGNDKLMRAFVELSKIKKNIHLILIKAGNDFENSLKILRNCSSDKYTIIEKRLDAAKMSQIYKRCDVVADYFNLGSMGLIGQEALRHGKPLINSVDNELFLKYYKEIPPILNAWSEKEILKHLINLIENRELSKKIGNESKKWIKKHHDTNKIIKKYIFLYDSILNKKTTAVIQNEMKWI
;
A
#
# COMPACT_ATOMS: atom_id res chain seq x y z
N MET A 1 23.49 -5.27 -14.67
CA MET A 1 23.00 -4.84 -13.32
C MET A 1 22.21 -5.99 -12.73
N LYS A 2 22.71 -6.55 -11.63
CA LYS A 2 22.07 -7.67 -10.93
C LYS A 2 21.54 -7.20 -9.56
N ILE A 3 20.24 -7.27 -9.36
CA ILE A 3 19.56 -6.69 -8.19
C ILE A 3 18.93 -7.79 -7.34
N LEU A 4 18.98 -7.63 -6.01
CA LEU A 4 18.22 -8.43 -5.07
C LEU A 4 17.17 -7.57 -4.37
N LEU A 5 15.90 -7.98 -4.45
CA LEU A 5 14.83 -7.45 -3.63
C LEU A 5 14.64 -8.37 -2.43
N ALA A 6 15.04 -7.92 -1.26
CA ALA A 6 14.98 -8.70 -0.02
C ALA A 6 13.75 -8.32 0.80
N GLY A 7 12.88 -9.31 1.04
CA GLY A 7 11.54 -9.14 1.62
C GLY A 7 10.48 -8.88 0.55
N ASN A 8 9.24 -9.35 0.81
CA ASN A 8 8.15 -9.31 -0.17
C ASN A 8 6.82 -8.86 0.46
N ILE A 9 6.89 -7.84 1.31
CA ILE A 9 5.68 -7.34 1.98
C ILE A 9 4.60 -6.95 0.95
N ALA A 10 3.39 -7.42 1.19
CA ALA A 10 2.23 -7.24 0.32
C ALA A 10 2.50 -7.64 -1.15
N ASN A 11 3.42 -8.56 -1.40
CA ASN A 11 3.87 -9.02 -2.73
C ASN A 11 4.50 -7.94 -3.64
N HIS A 12 4.86 -6.78 -3.08
CA HIS A 12 5.43 -5.69 -3.86
C HIS A 12 6.75 -6.09 -4.57
N ALA A 13 7.67 -6.76 -3.87
CA ALA A 13 8.94 -7.15 -4.47
C ALA A 13 8.74 -8.14 -5.64
N TYR A 14 7.76 -9.03 -5.54
CA TYR A 14 7.40 -9.95 -6.61
C TYR A 14 6.93 -9.20 -7.87
N PHE A 15 5.98 -8.27 -7.72
CA PHE A 15 5.49 -7.47 -8.84
C PHE A 15 6.58 -6.57 -9.44
N LEU A 16 7.37 -5.93 -8.59
CA LEU A 16 8.48 -5.11 -9.04
C LEU A 16 9.51 -5.95 -9.81
N ALA A 17 9.89 -7.12 -9.31
CA ALA A 17 10.81 -8.02 -10.00
C ALA A 17 10.25 -8.47 -11.36
N LYS A 18 9.00 -8.88 -11.41
CA LYS A 18 8.32 -9.30 -12.64
C LYS A 18 8.37 -8.21 -13.73
N ILE A 19 8.12 -6.95 -13.35
CA ILE A 19 8.13 -5.83 -14.29
C ILE A 19 9.57 -5.43 -14.66
N LEU A 20 10.51 -5.43 -13.70
CA LEU A 20 11.93 -5.15 -13.98
C LEU A 20 12.51 -6.17 -14.96
N ARG A 21 12.18 -7.47 -14.79
CA ARG A 21 12.63 -8.53 -15.70
C ARG A 21 12.03 -8.37 -17.11
N LYS A 22 10.80 -7.89 -17.25
CA LYS A 22 10.22 -7.50 -18.55
C LYS A 22 10.95 -6.32 -19.21
N ASN A 23 11.78 -5.59 -18.46
CA ASN A 23 12.64 -4.51 -18.93
C ASN A 23 14.14 -4.91 -18.92
N ASP A 24 14.43 -6.21 -19.09
CA ASP A 24 15.78 -6.78 -19.22
C ASP A 24 16.71 -6.52 -18.02
N ILE A 25 16.16 -6.31 -16.83
CA ILE A 25 16.94 -6.17 -15.60
C ILE A 25 17.01 -7.53 -14.90
N ASP A 26 18.22 -8.00 -14.59
CA ASP A 26 18.43 -9.22 -13.80
C ASP A 26 18.08 -8.96 -12.33
N VAL A 27 16.90 -9.39 -11.92
CA VAL A 27 16.36 -9.20 -10.57
C VAL A 27 15.93 -10.52 -9.96
N ASN A 28 16.38 -10.78 -8.75
CA ASN A 28 15.88 -11.87 -7.92
C ASN A 28 15.17 -11.30 -6.68
N ILE A 29 14.25 -12.08 -6.10
CA ILE A 29 13.71 -11.78 -4.78
C ILE A 29 14.21 -12.79 -3.76
N LEU A 30 14.36 -12.35 -2.51
CA LEU A 30 14.73 -13.19 -1.38
C LEU A 30 13.65 -13.11 -0.32
N ILE A 31 12.96 -14.22 -0.07
CA ILE A 31 11.85 -14.32 0.88
C ILE A 31 12.11 -15.45 1.89
N LYS A 32 11.44 -15.38 3.05
CA LYS A 32 11.53 -16.43 4.06
C LYS A 32 10.86 -17.70 3.58
N ASN A 33 11.41 -18.86 3.90
CA ASN A 33 10.71 -20.13 3.73
C ASN A 33 9.39 -20.10 4.51
N SER A 34 8.32 -20.60 3.91
CA SER A 34 6.96 -20.56 4.46
C SER A 34 6.53 -19.11 4.79
N PRO A 35 6.47 -18.25 3.78
CA PRO A 35 6.11 -16.85 3.98
C PRO A 35 4.65 -16.73 4.43
N ASP A 36 4.34 -15.63 5.12
CA ASP A 36 2.97 -15.28 5.47
C ASP A 36 2.12 -15.04 4.22
N LEU A 37 0.79 -15.11 4.35
CA LEU A 37 -0.15 -14.85 3.25
C LEU A 37 0.12 -13.53 2.51
N SER A 38 0.61 -12.53 3.23
CA SER A 38 0.92 -11.20 2.66
C SER A 38 2.24 -11.15 1.90
N GLU A 39 3.08 -12.15 2.02
CA GLU A 39 4.42 -12.20 1.45
C GLU A 39 4.60 -13.33 0.42
N ASP A 40 3.64 -14.24 0.34
CA ASP A 40 3.69 -15.40 -0.55
C ASP A 40 3.02 -15.12 -1.89
N PRO A 41 3.79 -15.06 -3.01
CA PRO A 41 3.21 -14.85 -4.33
C PRO A 41 2.16 -15.89 -4.72
N LYS A 42 2.37 -17.18 -4.39
CA LYS A 42 1.41 -18.25 -4.71
C LYS A 42 0.07 -18.10 -3.98
N LYS A 43 0.11 -17.62 -2.75
CA LYS A 43 -1.12 -17.37 -1.97
C LYS A 43 -1.85 -16.10 -2.40
N PHE A 44 -1.15 -15.20 -3.07
CA PHE A 44 -1.71 -13.97 -3.61
C PHE A 44 -2.31 -14.18 -5.00
N ASP A 45 -1.61 -14.89 -5.86
CA ASP A 45 -2.02 -15.19 -7.24
C ASP A 45 -2.07 -16.70 -7.44
N SER A 46 -3.28 -17.25 -7.47
CA SER A 46 -3.54 -18.68 -7.66
C SER A 46 -3.11 -19.24 -9.03
N LYS A 47 -2.76 -18.36 -9.97
CA LYS A 47 -2.22 -18.76 -11.29
C LYS A 47 -0.74 -19.18 -11.22
N ILE A 48 -0.07 -18.94 -10.10
CA ILE A 48 1.33 -19.31 -9.91
C ILE A 48 1.38 -20.76 -9.42
N GLU A 49 1.62 -21.70 -10.34
CA GLU A 49 1.77 -23.13 -10.02
C GLU A 49 3.10 -23.39 -9.31
N ASP A 50 4.21 -22.86 -9.86
CA ASP A 50 5.54 -22.98 -9.31
C ASP A 50 6.25 -21.62 -9.16
N TYR A 51 7.10 -21.54 -8.12
CA TYR A 51 7.90 -20.34 -7.95
C TYR A 51 8.91 -20.19 -9.10
N PRO A 52 8.96 -19.03 -9.77
CA PRO A 52 9.98 -18.77 -10.76
C PRO A 52 11.40 -18.91 -10.16
N GLU A 53 12.38 -19.30 -10.97
CA GLU A 53 13.77 -19.51 -10.54
C GLU A 53 14.42 -18.28 -9.88
N TRP A 54 13.92 -17.10 -10.18
CA TRP A 54 14.39 -15.85 -9.57
C TRP A 54 13.79 -15.58 -8.19
N VAL A 55 12.90 -16.44 -7.69
CA VAL A 55 12.42 -16.43 -6.29
C VAL A 55 13.35 -17.29 -5.45
N LYS A 56 14.10 -16.67 -4.57
CA LYS A 56 15.03 -17.33 -3.65
C LYS A 56 14.45 -17.36 -2.24
N PHE A 57 14.79 -18.42 -1.50
CA PHE A 57 14.32 -18.61 -0.14
C PHE A 57 15.46 -18.64 0.86
N TRP A 58 15.21 -18.09 2.05
CA TRP A 58 16.10 -18.28 3.19
C TRP A 58 15.37 -19.00 4.33
N ASN A 59 16.10 -19.88 5.03
CA ASN A 59 15.53 -20.68 6.11
C ASN A 59 15.58 -19.91 7.44
N GLY A 60 14.47 -19.31 7.83
CA GLY A 60 14.36 -18.53 9.08
C GLY A 60 14.56 -19.36 10.37
N ASN A 61 14.48 -20.68 10.31
CA ASN A 61 14.67 -21.58 11.45
C ASN A 61 16.12 -22.05 11.60
N SER A 62 16.99 -21.79 10.61
CA SER A 62 18.43 -22.09 10.69
C SER A 62 19.12 -21.15 11.67
N LYS A 63 20.01 -21.66 12.50
CA LYS A 63 20.88 -20.86 13.37
C LYS A 63 21.79 -19.90 12.58
N SER A 64 22.12 -20.23 11.33
CA SER A 64 22.97 -19.44 10.43
C SER A 64 22.20 -18.45 9.56
N TRP A 65 20.87 -18.39 9.62
CA TRP A 65 20.05 -17.64 8.66
C TRP A 65 20.50 -16.19 8.42
N LYS A 66 20.96 -15.50 9.46
CA LYS A 66 21.46 -14.11 9.32
C LYS A 66 22.68 -14.03 8.42
N ARG A 67 23.63 -14.97 8.59
CA ARG A 67 24.82 -15.05 7.75
C ARG A 67 24.50 -15.48 6.32
N ASP A 68 23.55 -16.40 6.17
CA ASP A 68 23.12 -16.91 4.86
C ASP A 68 22.45 -15.80 4.05
N VAL A 69 21.58 -14.99 4.68
CA VAL A 69 20.99 -13.80 4.08
C VAL A 69 22.06 -12.80 3.63
N ILE A 70 23.03 -12.46 4.49
CA ILE A 70 24.12 -11.53 4.14
C ILE A 70 24.98 -12.10 3.01
N LYS A 71 25.27 -13.40 3.04
CA LYS A 71 26.03 -14.09 1.98
C LYS A 71 25.30 -14.02 0.64
N GLU A 72 23.99 -14.25 0.65
CA GLU A 72 23.16 -14.13 -0.56
C GLU A 72 23.14 -12.69 -1.08
N MET A 73 22.93 -11.70 -0.21
CA MET A 73 22.94 -10.27 -0.59
C MET A 73 24.25 -9.84 -1.27
N ASN A 74 25.39 -10.40 -0.87
CA ASN A 74 26.71 -10.08 -1.45
C ASN A 74 26.91 -10.59 -2.89
N ARG A 75 26.02 -11.45 -3.43
CA ARG A 75 26.07 -11.97 -4.80
C ARG A 75 25.52 -11.02 -5.86
N TYR A 76 24.96 -9.89 -5.43
CA TYR A 76 24.29 -8.93 -6.29
C TYR A 76 25.04 -7.59 -6.32
N ASP A 77 24.79 -6.79 -7.35
CA ASP A 77 25.40 -5.45 -7.47
C ASP A 77 24.73 -4.44 -6.54
N LEU A 78 23.41 -4.61 -6.32
CA LEU A 78 22.56 -3.75 -5.48
C LEU A 78 21.55 -4.59 -4.71
N VAL A 79 21.27 -4.22 -3.47
CA VAL A 79 20.20 -4.82 -2.64
C VAL A 79 19.15 -3.76 -2.33
N GLN A 80 17.87 -4.05 -2.60
CA GLN A 80 16.76 -3.32 -2.00
C GLN A 80 16.16 -4.19 -0.89
N ALA A 81 16.14 -3.67 0.33
CA ALA A 81 15.67 -4.41 1.51
C ALA A 81 14.47 -3.73 2.15
N SER A 82 13.47 -4.52 2.57
CA SER A 82 12.28 -4.04 3.26
C SER A 82 12.16 -4.63 4.67
N THR A 83 11.24 -4.11 5.45
CA THR A 83 10.96 -4.53 6.82
C THR A 83 12.18 -4.47 7.75
N GLU A 84 12.70 -5.58 8.22
CA GLU A 84 13.90 -5.67 9.08
C GLU A 84 15.19 -5.97 8.32
N LEU A 85 15.09 -6.38 7.06
CA LEU A 85 16.24 -6.78 6.26
C LEU A 85 17.25 -5.66 5.97
N PRO A 86 16.90 -4.36 6.00
CA PRO A 86 17.89 -3.28 5.98
C PRO A 86 18.97 -3.42 7.06
N ILE A 87 18.64 -3.99 8.24
CA ILE A 87 19.62 -4.24 9.32
C ILE A 87 20.75 -5.17 8.83
N PHE A 88 20.41 -6.23 8.10
CA PHE A 88 21.39 -7.19 7.58
C PHE A 88 22.13 -6.63 6.37
N SER A 89 21.49 -5.78 5.59
CA SER A 89 22.10 -5.10 4.45
C SER A 89 23.26 -4.18 4.85
N MET A 90 23.26 -3.65 6.07
CA MET A 90 24.40 -2.87 6.60
C MET A 90 25.71 -3.64 6.66
N PHE A 91 25.64 -4.96 6.75
CA PHE A 91 26.81 -5.87 6.83
C PHE A 91 27.23 -6.41 5.46
N CYS A 92 26.52 -6.03 4.40
CA CYS A 92 26.91 -6.35 3.04
C CYS A 92 27.97 -5.40 2.51
N ARG A 93 28.83 -5.91 1.60
CA ARG A 93 29.83 -5.09 0.89
C ARG A 93 29.24 -4.34 -0.32
N LYS A 94 27.95 -4.45 -0.53
CA LYS A 94 27.23 -3.91 -1.68
C LYS A 94 26.41 -2.68 -1.28
N PRO A 95 26.17 -1.72 -2.20
CA PRO A 95 25.24 -0.65 -1.94
C PRO A 95 23.84 -1.24 -1.70
N TYR A 96 23.09 -0.59 -0.80
CA TYR A 96 21.72 -1.01 -0.55
C TYR A 96 20.77 0.18 -0.46
N VAL A 97 19.51 -0.11 -0.78
CA VAL A 97 18.33 0.77 -0.67
C VAL A 97 17.42 0.18 0.38
N SER A 98 16.86 1.02 1.23
CA SER A 98 15.83 0.62 2.17
C SER A 98 14.45 1.00 1.64
N LEU A 99 13.50 0.06 1.62
CA LEU A 99 12.09 0.32 1.33
C LEU A 99 11.30 0.31 2.64
N THR A 100 10.67 1.45 2.97
CA THR A 100 9.75 1.51 4.12
C THR A 100 8.39 0.93 3.73
N THR A 101 7.73 0.26 4.69
CA THR A 101 6.50 -0.51 4.42
C THR A 101 5.28 -0.05 5.21
N GLY A 102 5.44 0.96 6.07
CA GLY A 102 4.40 1.56 6.90
C GLY A 102 4.68 1.34 8.38
N SER A 103 4.25 0.24 8.98
CA SER A 103 4.43 -0.03 10.41
C SER A 103 5.89 -0.05 10.86
N ASP A 104 6.82 -0.41 9.97
CA ASP A 104 8.25 -0.35 10.26
C ASP A 104 8.72 1.08 10.58
N ILE A 105 8.26 2.09 9.84
CA ILE A 105 8.69 3.49 10.01
C ILE A 105 7.79 4.27 10.98
N ILE A 106 6.46 3.99 11.01
CA ILE A 106 5.52 4.77 11.84
C ILE A 106 5.40 4.23 13.27
N GLU A 107 5.67 2.96 13.49
CA GLU A 107 5.58 2.31 14.81
C GLU A 107 6.95 1.85 15.29
N LEU A 108 7.53 0.83 14.64
CA LEU A 108 8.77 0.18 15.05
C LEU A 108 9.94 1.19 15.10
N GLY A 109 10.05 2.08 14.12
CA GLY A 109 11.12 3.08 14.06
C GLY A 109 11.15 4.05 15.25
N HIS A 110 10.05 4.20 15.98
CA HIS A 110 9.94 5.09 17.15
C HIS A 110 10.14 4.38 18.50
N GLN A 111 10.27 3.07 18.53
CA GLN A 111 10.50 2.32 19.77
C GLN A 111 11.95 2.46 20.25
N ASN A 112 12.15 2.21 21.55
CA ASN A 112 13.47 2.31 22.22
C ASN A 112 14.07 0.92 22.50
N ASN A 113 13.98 -0.01 21.52
CA ASN A 113 14.61 -1.32 21.61
C ASN A 113 15.78 -1.44 20.62
N ILE A 114 16.61 -2.45 20.79
CA ILE A 114 17.82 -2.69 19.97
C ILE A 114 17.47 -2.83 18.48
N LYS A 115 16.40 -3.56 18.14
CA LYS A 115 15.95 -3.73 16.76
C LYS A 115 15.63 -2.39 16.10
N SER A 116 14.90 -1.52 16.79
CA SER A 116 14.51 -0.20 16.31
C SER A 116 15.72 0.73 16.15
N ILE A 117 16.68 0.67 17.07
CA ILE A 117 17.93 1.44 16.98
C ILE A 117 18.72 0.99 15.73
N LEU A 118 18.91 -0.30 15.55
CA LEU A 118 19.61 -0.85 14.39
C LEU A 118 18.90 -0.50 13.07
N LEU A 119 17.58 -0.54 13.05
CA LEU A 119 16.79 -0.18 11.88
C LEU A 119 16.95 1.30 11.50
N ARG A 120 16.91 2.21 12.49
CA ARG A 120 17.21 3.64 12.25
C ARG A 120 18.61 3.88 11.71
N ILE A 121 19.61 3.13 12.20
CA ILE A 121 20.97 3.20 11.69
C ILE A 121 21.00 2.68 10.24
N ALA A 122 20.33 1.57 9.97
CA ALA A 122 20.26 0.98 8.63
C ALA A 122 19.66 1.96 7.62
N TRP A 123 18.54 2.61 7.95
CA TRP A 123 17.93 3.61 7.06
C TRP A 123 18.88 4.78 6.77
N LYS A 124 19.56 5.30 7.79
CA LYS A 124 20.50 6.43 7.62
C LYS A 124 21.75 6.05 6.83
N ARG A 125 22.17 4.78 6.86
CA ARG A 125 23.33 4.26 6.11
C ARG A 125 22.98 3.79 4.70
N SER A 126 21.70 3.52 4.39
CA SER A 126 21.31 3.16 3.04
C SER A 126 21.62 4.27 2.05
N LYS A 127 21.86 3.92 0.80
CA LYS A 127 22.07 4.92 -0.28
C LYS A 127 20.85 5.78 -0.45
N VAL A 128 19.66 5.14 -0.39
CA VAL A 128 18.36 5.81 -0.47
C VAL A 128 17.36 5.05 0.40
N VAL A 129 16.45 5.78 1.05
CA VAL A 129 15.24 5.25 1.68
C VAL A 129 14.07 5.56 0.76
N ILE A 130 13.46 4.53 0.17
CA ILE A 130 12.24 4.67 -0.61
C ILE A 130 11.05 4.77 0.35
N VAL A 131 10.26 5.81 0.19
CA VAL A 131 9.05 6.10 0.97
C VAL A 131 7.85 6.04 0.02
N PRO A 132 7.07 4.95 0.01
CA PRO A 132 6.01 4.78 -0.98
C PRO A 132 4.67 5.44 -0.61
N GLY A 133 4.47 5.82 0.65
CA GLY A 133 3.23 6.42 1.14
C GLY A 133 3.46 7.75 1.84
N LEU A 134 2.67 8.77 1.52
CA LEU A 134 2.81 10.11 2.10
C LEU A 134 2.58 10.12 3.61
N TYR A 135 1.74 9.24 4.15
CA TYR A 135 1.52 9.09 5.60
C TYR A 135 2.78 8.74 6.41
N MET A 136 3.83 8.28 5.75
CA MET A 136 5.13 7.99 6.38
C MET A 136 6.00 9.24 6.54
N MET A 137 5.71 10.33 5.81
CA MET A 137 6.54 11.54 5.79
C MET A 137 6.74 12.21 7.15
N PRO A 138 5.73 12.28 8.05
CA PRO A 138 5.94 12.78 9.41
C PRO A 138 7.00 12.00 10.17
N SER A 139 7.02 10.65 10.04
CA SER A 139 8.01 9.79 10.69
C SER A 139 9.41 9.97 10.09
N ILE A 140 9.52 10.06 8.76
CA ILE A 140 10.78 10.38 8.07
C ILE A 140 11.40 11.66 8.63
N LYS A 141 10.59 12.71 8.77
CA LYS A 141 11.01 14.00 9.34
C LYS A 141 11.42 13.87 10.80
N LYS A 142 10.60 13.22 11.64
CA LYS A 142 10.85 13.03 13.07
C LYS A 142 12.11 12.19 13.33
N LEU A 143 12.37 11.15 12.54
CA LEU A 143 13.55 10.29 12.62
C LEU A 143 14.80 10.91 11.96
N LYS A 144 14.67 12.12 11.39
CA LYS A 144 15.75 12.86 10.72
C LYS A 144 16.44 12.03 9.62
N ILE A 145 15.65 11.31 8.82
CA ILE A 145 16.14 10.57 7.65
C ILE A 145 16.22 11.55 6.49
N LYS A 146 17.43 11.85 6.01
CA LYS A 146 17.67 12.87 4.97
C LYS A 146 17.80 12.25 3.57
N ASN A 147 18.23 11.00 3.49
CA ASN A 147 18.49 10.24 2.26
C ASN A 147 17.25 9.50 1.75
N TYR A 148 16.10 10.16 1.66
CA TYR A 148 14.85 9.53 1.22
C TYR A 148 14.38 10.03 -0.15
N ILE A 149 13.59 9.20 -0.82
CA ILE A 149 12.90 9.54 -2.06
C ILE A 149 11.45 9.05 -1.94
N PHE A 150 10.50 9.90 -2.32
CA PHE A 150 9.11 9.49 -2.50
C PHE A 150 8.99 8.76 -3.83
N LEU A 151 8.64 7.49 -3.78
CA LEU A 151 8.46 6.65 -4.96
C LEU A 151 7.33 5.65 -4.69
N PRO A 152 6.18 5.77 -5.36
CA PRO A 152 5.06 4.86 -5.17
C PRO A 152 5.41 3.40 -5.46
N LEU A 153 4.69 2.49 -4.81
CA LEU A 153 4.80 1.06 -5.10
C LEU A 153 4.24 0.77 -6.50
N ILE A 154 4.82 -0.25 -7.13
CA ILE A 154 4.32 -0.80 -8.39
C ILE A 154 3.43 -1.99 -8.11
N TRP A 155 2.31 -2.06 -8.83
CA TRP A 155 1.40 -3.18 -8.86
C TRP A 155 1.08 -3.56 -10.29
N GLU A 156 1.02 -4.86 -10.58
CA GLU A 156 0.48 -5.35 -11.83
C GLU A 156 -1.04 -5.47 -11.64
N TYR A 157 -1.77 -4.60 -12.32
CA TYR A 157 -3.22 -4.67 -12.36
C TYR A 157 -3.65 -5.37 -13.64
N GLU A 158 -4.54 -6.35 -13.54
CA GLU A 158 -5.21 -6.87 -14.73
C GLU A 158 -6.02 -5.72 -15.38
N ASN A 159 -5.73 -5.43 -16.66
CA ASN A 159 -6.36 -4.32 -17.41
C ASN A 159 -7.86 -4.54 -17.71
N GLN A 160 -8.50 -5.53 -17.11
CA GLN A 160 -9.91 -5.84 -17.35
C GLN A 160 -10.82 -5.18 -16.31
N VAL A 161 -10.92 -3.87 -16.36
CA VAL A 161 -12.06 -3.19 -15.77
C VAL A 161 -13.13 -3.06 -16.85
N ASN A 162 -13.83 -4.14 -17.17
CA ASN A 162 -15.10 -4.05 -17.85
C ASN A 162 -16.05 -3.27 -16.93
N GLU A 163 -16.57 -2.18 -17.42
CA GLU A 163 -17.52 -1.36 -16.67
C GLU A 163 -18.80 -2.16 -16.48
N VAL A 164 -19.13 -2.48 -15.24
CA VAL A 164 -20.45 -2.98 -14.89
C VAL A 164 -21.27 -1.75 -14.53
N ASN A 165 -22.12 -1.33 -15.46
CA ASN A 165 -23.03 -0.18 -15.27
C ASN A 165 -24.37 -0.60 -14.65
N GLU A 166 -24.36 -1.60 -13.76
CA GLU A 166 -25.57 -1.95 -13.03
C GLU A 166 -25.85 -0.90 -11.96
N VAL A 167 -26.99 -0.25 -12.07
CA VAL A 167 -27.54 0.62 -11.01
C VAL A 167 -28.11 -0.29 -9.95
N ASN A 168 -27.36 -0.53 -8.89
CA ASN A 168 -27.85 -1.30 -7.75
C ASN A 168 -28.95 -0.51 -7.01
N GLU A 169 -30.04 -1.18 -6.64
CA GLU A 169 -31.08 -0.62 -5.78
C GLU A 169 -30.56 -0.32 -4.37
N VAL A 170 -29.56 -1.11 -3.92
CA VAL A 170 -28.91 -0.98 -2.62
C VAL A 170 -27.57 -0.28 -2.77
N PHE A 171 -27.38 0.84 -2.08
CA PHE A 171 -26.11 1.57 -2.05
C PHE A 171 -25.07 0.82 -1.22
N THR A 172 -24.02 0.32 -1.87
CA THR A 172 -23.04 -0.55 -1.25
C THR A 172 -21.73 0.19 -0.94
N ILE A 173 -21.36 0.18 0.33
CA ILE A 173 -20.11 0.72 0.88
C ILE A 173 -19.14 -0.43 1.07
N PHE A 174 -17.93 -0.34 0.53
CA PHE A 174 -16.89 -1.34 0.71
C PHE A 174 -15.74 -0.81 1.59
N HIS A 175 -15.47 -1.51 2.67
CA HIS A 175 -14.39 -1.20 3.62
C HIS A 175 -13.46 -2.41 3.80
N PRO A 176 -12.50 -2.64 2.86
CA PRO A 176 -11.62 -3.80 2.89
C PRO A 176 -10.40 -3.64 3.81
N THR A 177 -10.42 -2.65 4.68
CA THR A 177 -9.30 -2.27 5.52
C THR A 177 -9.30 -3.02 6.85
N ARG A 178 -8.12 -3.50 7.30
CA ARG A 178 -7.98 -4.06 8.65
C ARG A 178 -8.38 -3.02 9.70
N HIS A 179 -9.06 -3.43 10.74
CA HIS A 179 -9.52 -2.55 11.80
C HIS A 179 -8.40 -2.22 12.78
N ASP A 180 -8.04 -0.95 12.82
CA ASP A 180 -7.02 -0.36 13.67
C ASP A 180 -7.44 1.10 13.93
N TRP A 181 -8.07 1.33 15.07
CA TRP A 181 -8.71 2.61 15.36
C TRP A 181 -7.72 3.76 15.48
N ILE A 182 -6.53 3.49 16.02
CA ILE A 182 -5.49 4.51 16.23
C ILE A 182 -4.94 5.00 14.88
N PHE A 183 -4.53 4.09 14.02
CA PHE A 183 -3.90 4.47 12.76
C PHE A 183 -4.92 4.69 11.64
N LYS A 184 -5.98 3.91 11.59
CA LYS A 184 -6.92 3.93 10.45
C LYS A 184 -8.25 4.62 10.74
N GLY A 185 -8.66 4.72 12.01
CA GLY A 185 -9.88 5.41 12.40
C GLY A 185 -11.16 4.72 11.92
N ASN A 186 -11.15 3.38 11.79
CA ASN A 186 -12.29 2.59 11.31
C ASN A 186 -13.57 2.81 12.15
N ASP A 187 -13.42 3.07 13.46
CA ASP A 187 -14.51 3.37 14.38
C ASP A 187 -15.39 4.53 13.91
N LYS A 188 -14.79 5.53 13.25
CA LYS A 188 -15.51 6.69 12.69
C LYS A 188 -16.48 6.26 11.58
N LEU A 189 -16.06 5.36 10.70
CA LEU A 189 -16.92 4.80 9.66
C LEU A 189 -18.05 3.97 10.26
N MET A 190 -17.75 3.14 11.26
CA MET A 190 -18.76 2.30 11.91
C MET A 190 -19.85 3.15 12.55
N ARG A 191 -19.49 4.22 13.27
CA ARG A 191 -20.44 5.17 13.85
C ARG A 191 -21.24 5.92 12.78
N ALA A 192 -20.55 6.42 11.74
CA ALA A 192 -21.23 7.09 10.62
C ALA A 192 -22.23 6.16 9.92
N PHE A 193 -21.88 4.89 9.74
CA PHE A 193 -22.78 3.90 9.12
C PHE A 193 -24.01 3.61 9.98
N VAL A 194 -23.85 3.48 11.30
CA VAL A 194 -24.99 3.31 12.22
C VAL A 194 -25.94 4.51 12.11
N GLU A 195 -25.43 5.74 12.10
CA GLU A 195 -26.29 6.92 11.93
C GLU A 195 -26.95 6.96 10.53
N LEU A 196 -26.20 6.60 9.48
CA LEU A 196 -26.75 6.48 8.13
C LEU A 196 -27.91 5.46 8.07
N SER A 197 -27.76 4.35 8.78
CA SER A 197 -28.75 3.26 8.79
C SER A 197 -30.11 3.65 9.38
N LYS A 198 -30.16 4.70 10.20
CA LYS A 198 -31.39 5.25 10.77
C LYS A 198 -32.18 6.07 9.77
N ILE A 199 -31.50 6.69 8.79
CA ILE A 199 -32.09 7.64 7.84
C ILE A 199 -32.22 7.08 6.41
N LYS A 200 -31.46 6.06 6.05
CA LYS A 200 -31.48 5.42 4.72
C LYS A 200 -31.73 3.92 4.84
N LYS A 201 -32.72 3.40 4.09
CA LYS A 201 -33.11 1.97 4.17
C LYS A 201 -32.24 1.10 3.27
N ASN A 202 -32.02 1.52 2.01
CA ASN A 202 -31.36 0.72 0.97
C ASN A 202 -29.84 0.97 0.97
N ILE A 203 -29.17 0.57 2.03
CA ILE A 203 -27.72 0.69 2.20
C ILE A 203 -27.12 -0.64 2.69
N HIS A 204 -25.90 -0.93 2.27
CA HIS A 204 -25.18 -2.12 2.70
C HIS A 204 -23.68 -1.84 2.88
N LEU A 205 -23.09 -2.38 3.96
CA LEU A 205 -21.68 -2.24 4.27
C LEU A 205 -21.00 -3.60 4.17
N ILE A 206 -19.94 -3.70 3.36
CA ILE A 206 -19.11 -4.89 3.23
C ILE A 206 -17.79 -4.66 3.97
N LEU A 207 -17.45 -5.54 4.90
CA LEU A 207 -16.26 -5.49 5.75
C LEU A 207 -15.40 -6.75 5.56
N ILE A 208 -14.09 -6.62 5.77
CA ILE A 208 -13.17 -7.76 5.89
C ILE A 208 -12.79 -7.94 7.36
N LYS A 209 -12.93 -9.16 7.90
CA LYS A 209 -12.55 -9.50 9.26
C LYS A 209 -11.03 -9.53 9.39
N ALA A 210 -10.45 -8.43 9.81
CA ALA A 210 -9.02 -8.28 10.05
C ALA A 210 -8.72 -7.15 11.04
N GLY A 211 -7.63 -7.29 11.79
CA GLY A 211 -7.13 -6.25 12.71
C GLY A 211 -7.60 -6.42 14.15
N ASN A 212 -6.88 -5.75 15.05
CA ASN A 212 -7.08 -5.91 16.51
C ASN A 212 -8.40 -5.32 17.01
N ASP A 213 -8.91 -4.28 16.31
CA ASP A 213 -10.13 -3.59 16.69
C ASP A 213 -11.38 -4.08 15.94
N PHE A 214 -11.30 -5.22 15.21
CA PHE A 214 -12.45 -5.72 14.46
C PHE A 214 -13.65 -6.02 15.36
N GLU A 215 -13.45 -6.71 16.46
CA GLU A 215 -14.54 -7.04 17.40
C GLU A 215 -15.14 -5.78 18.05
N ASN A 216 -14.33 -4.76 18.32
CA ASN A 216 -14.81 -3.46 18.81
C ASN A 216 -15.66 -2.75 17.75
N SER A 217 -15.23 -2.79 16.49
CA SER A 217 -16.00 -2.25 15.37
C SER A 217 -17.33 -2.97 15.18
N LEU A 218 -17.34 -4.29 15.33
CA LEU A 218 -18.57 -5.09 15.26
C LEU A 218 -19.55 -4.75 16.41
N LYS A 219 -19.04 -4.47 17.63
CA LYS A 219 -19.89 -4.00 18.73
C LYS A 219 -20.63 -2.71 18.39
N ILE A 220 -20.00 -1.76 17.65
CA ILE A 220 -20.66 -0.55 17.20
C ILE A 220 -21.76 -0.89 16.18
N LEU A 221 -21.48 -1.76 15.21
CA LEU A 221 -22.42 -2.15 14.15
C LEU A 221 -23.64 -2.92 14.67
N ARG A 222 -23.59 -3.56 15.84
CA ARG A 222 -24.75 -4.20 16.48
C ARG A 222 -25.88 -3.21 16.81
N ASN A 223 -25.64 -1.91 16.74
CA ASN A 223 -26.69 -0.88 16.87
C ASN A 223 -27.49 -0.66 15.57
N CYS A 224 -27.16 -1.35 14.49
CA CYS A 224 -28.00 -1.42 13.29
C CYS A 224 -28.39 -2.88 13.00
N SER A 225 -29.39 -3.07 12.12
CA SER A 225 -29.87 -4.41 11.74
C SER A 225 -28.78 -5.21 11.03
N SER A 226 -28.67 -6.51 11.31
CA SER A 226 -27.61 -7.38 10.80
C SER A 226 -27.66 -7.65 9.30
N ASP A 227 -28.81 -7.41 8.65
CA ASP A 227 -28.98 -7.50 7.20
C ASP A 227 -28.29 -6.33 6.44
N LYS A 228 -27.93 -5.26 7.15
CA LYS A 228 -27.30 -4.08 6.58
C LYS A 228 -25.79 -4.19 6.38
N TYR A 229 -25.16 -5.26 6.83
CA TYR A 229 -23.72 -5.45 6.61
C TYR A 229 -23.36 -6.93 6.38
N THR A 230 -22.29 -7.12 5.62
CA THR A 230 -21.69 -8.44 5.38
C THR A 230 -20.24 -8.43 5.86
N ILE A 231 -19.86 -9.49 6.59
CA ILE A 231 -18.49 -9.71 7.04
C ILE A 231 -17.87 -10.81 6.18
N ILE A 232 -16.75 -10.47 5.54
CA ILE A 232 -15.94 -11.43 4.81
C ILE A 232 -14.91 -12.01 5.78
N GLU A 233 -15.10 -13.25 6.16
CA GLU A 233 -14.31 -13.95 7.18
C GLU A 233 -12.88 -14.27 6.75
N LYS A 234 -12.64 -14.42 5.42
CA LYS A 234 -11.35 -14.82 4.87
C LYS A 234 -10.79 -13.73 3.96
N ARG A 235 -9.49 -13.61 3.95
CA ARG A 235 -8.81 -12.74 2.97
C ARG A 235 -9.17 -13.17 1.55
N LEU A 236 -9.51 -12.21 0.73
CA LEU A 236 -9.84 -12.40 -0.67
C LEU A 236 -8.58 -12.33 -1.55
N ASP A 237 -8.58 -13.09 -2.62
CA ASP A 237 -7.64 -12.94 -3.72
C ASP A 237 -7.95 -11.68 -4.56
N ALA A 238 -7.04 -11.30 -5.45
CA ALA A 238 -7.17 -10.08 -6.26
C ALA A 238 -8.41 -10.11 -7.16
N ALA A 239 -8.79 -11.28 -7.70
CA ALA A 239 -9.95 -11.41 -8.59
C ALA A 239 -11.26 -11.16 -7.84
N LYS A 240 -11.43 -11.74 -6.65
CA LYS A 240 -12.61 -11.52 -5.80
C LYS A 240 -12.69 -10.08 -5.29
N MET A 241 -11.54 -9.50 -4.92
CA MET A 241 -11.47 -8.08 -4.57
C MET A 241 -11.96 -7.20 -5.72
N SER A 242 -11.47 -7.45 -6.94
CA SER A 242 -11.90 -6.71 -8.13
C SER A 242 -13.40 -6.82 -8.39
N GLN A 243 -14.01 -7.99 -8.17
CA GLN A 243 -15.47 -8.16 -8.31
C GLN A 243 -16.24 -7.29 -7.34
N ILE A 244 -15.79 -7.15 -6.09
CA ILE A 244 -16.47 -6.29 -5.10
C ILE A 244 -16.27 -4.81 -5.46
N TYR A 245 -15.05 -4.41 -5.85
CA TYR A 245 -14.83 -3.03 -6.34
C TYR A 245 -15.74 -2.68 -7.52
N LYS A 246 -15.99 -3.60 -8.45
CA LYS A 246 -16.91 -3.35 -9.58
C LYS A 246 -18.35 -3.11 -9.13
N ARG A 247 -18.80 -3.80 -8.09
CA ARG A 247 -20.19 -3.78 -7.62
C ARG A 247 -20.48 -2.75 -6.54
N CYS A 248 -19.51 -2.31 -5.77
CA CYS A 248 -19.74 -1.30 -4.74
C CYS A 248 -19.95 0.09 -5.35
N ASP A 249 -20.63 0.97 -4.62
CA ASP A 249 -20.87 2.37 -5.02
C ASP A 249 -19.77 3.30 -4.52
N VAL A 250 -19.16 2.98 -3.38
CA VAL A 250 -18.11 3.78 -2.73
C VAL A 250 -17.17 2.89 -1.95
N VAL A 251 -15.91 3.28 -1.89
CA VAL A 251 -14.90 2.67 -1.02
C VAL A 251 -14.58 3.63 0.13
N ALA A 252 -14.45 3.09 1.33
CA ALA A 252 -14.03 3.85 2.51
C ALA A 252 -12.74 3.21 3.07
N ASP A 253 -11.68 4.01 3.34
CA ASP A 253 -10.38 3.46 3.74
C ASP A 253 -9.87 4.10 5.04
N TYR A 254 -8.95 5.07 4.99
CA TYR A 254 -8.27 5.63 6.17
C TYR A 254 -8.88 6.95 6.61
N PHE A 255 -9.02 7.14 7.94
CA PHE A 255 -9.57 8.38 8.50
C PHE A 255 -8.62 9.10 9.49
N ASN A 256 -7.39 8.57 9.67
CA ASN A 256 -6.39 9.14 10.58
C ASN A 256 -5.00 9.36 9.94
N LEU A 257 -4.75 8.86 8.73
CA LEU A 257 -3.42 8.84 8.15
C LEU A 257 -3.11 9.99 7.17
N GLY A 258 -4.13 10.72 6.73
CA GLY A 258 -3.95 11.84 5.80
C GLY A 258 -3.38 11.47 4.43
N SER A 259 -3.49 10.21 4.04
CA SER A 259 -2.92 9.70 2.79
C SER A 259 -3.70 8.49 2.28
N MET A 260 -3.48 8.18 1.03
CA MET A 260 -4.09 7.04 0.35
C MET A 260 -3.16 5.82 0.41
N GLY A 261 -3.71 4.68 0.82
CA GLY A 261 -3.06 3.37 0.75
C GLY A 261 -3.35 2.63 -0.56
N LEU A 262 -2.97 1.35 -0.63
CA LEU A 262 -3.22 0.49 -1.80
C LEU A 262 -4.72 0.33 -2.09
N ILE A 263 -5.53 0.16 -1.06
CA ILE A 263 -6.99 0.06 -1.17
C ILE A 263 -7.57 1.30 -1.85
N GLY A 264 -7.12 2.48 -1.44
CA GLY A 264 -7.53 3.72 -2.08
C GLY A 264 -7.09 3.79 -3.54
N GLN A 265 -5.86 3.36 -3.86
CA GLN A 265 -5.38 3.31 -5.25
C GLN A 265 -6.23 2.35 -6.11
N GLU A 266 -6.60 1.18 -5.57
CA GLU A 266 -7.50 0.24 -6.26
C GLU A 266 -8.89 0.83 -6.48
N ALA A 267 -9.46 1.51 -5.47
CA ALA A 267 -10.73 2.21 -5.62
C ALA A 267 -10.71 3.21 -6.78
N LEU A 268 -9.67 4.06 -6.83
CA LEU A 268 -9.51 5.04 -7.91
C LEU A 268 -9.36 4.37 -9.29
N ARG A 269 -8.64 3.26 -9.39
CA ARG A 269 -8.50 2.49 -10.64
C ARG A 269 -9.82 1.93 -11.14
N HIS A 270 -10.65 1.43 -10.21
CA HIS A 270 -11.99 0.94 -10.53
C HIS A 270 -13.00 2.10 -10.76
N GLY A 271 -12.55 3.36 -10.70
CA GLY A 271 -13.41 4.52 -10.86
C GLY A 271 -14.46 4.64 -9.77
N LYS A 272 -14.14 4.20 -8.57
CA LYS A 272 -15.04 4.32 -7.41
C LYS A 272 -14.70 5.56 -6.61
N PRO A 273 -15.70 6.34 -6.17
CA PRO A 273 -15.48 7.35 -5.16
C PRO A 273 -14.79 6.74 -3.95
N LEU A 274 -13.81 7.46 -3.40
CA LEU A 274 -13.09 7.07 -2.20
C LEU A 274 -13.37 8.08 -1.10
N ILE A 275 -13.84 7.63 0.06
CA ILE A 275 -13.89 8.44 1.29
C ILE A 275 -12.67 8.08 2.12
N ASN A 276 -11.80 9.08 2.37
CA ASN A 276 -10.52 8.87 3.03
C ASN A 276 -10.00 10.19 3.61
N SER A 277 -9.17 10.15 4.64
CA SER A 277 -8.49 11.36 5.11
C SER A 277 -7.31 11.71 4.19
N VAL A 278 -7.21 12.97 3.78
CA VAL A 278 -6.18 13.49 2.89
C VAL A 278 -5.54 14.74 3.48
N ASP A 279 -4.21 14.72 3.62
CA ASP A 279 -3.41 15.90 3.89
C ASP A 279 -3.11 16.61 2.55
N ASN A 280 -3.86 17.67 2.28
CA ASN A 280 -3.76 18.41 1.01
C ASN A 280 -2.37 19.00 0.79
N GLU A 281 -1.68 19.46 1.82
CA GLU A 281 -0.33 20.04 1.69
C GLU A 281 0.68 18.99 1.24
N LEU A 282 0.61 17.78 1.81
CA LEU A 282 1.46 16.67 1.37
C LEU A 282 1.19 16.28 -0.07
N PHE A 283 -0.08 16.18 -0.48
CA PHE A 283 -0.41 15.85 -1.87
C PHE A 283 0.05 16.94 -2.85
N LEU A 284 -0.20 18.20 -2.57
CA LEU A 284 0.29 19.32 -3.38
C LEU A 284 1.82 19.34 -3.46
N LYS A 285 2.52 19.03 -2.37
CA LYS A 285 3.98 18.98 -2.35
C LYS A 285 4.54 17.90 -3.26
N TYR A 286 3.99 16.68 -3.24
CA TYR A 286 4.57 15.52 -3.90
C TYR A 286 3.92 15.18 -5.25
N TYR A 287 2.63 15.38 -5.41
CA TYR A 287 1.88 15.10 -6.65
C TYR A 287 1.56 16.36 -7.45
N LYS A 288 1.73 17.58 -6.86
CA LYS A 288 1.37 18.87 -7.45
C LYS A 288 -0.12 19.06 -7.69
N GLU A 289 -0.94 18.16 -7.22
CA GLU A 289 -2.39 18.24 -7.25
C GLU A 289 -3.02 17.41 -6.13
N ILE A 290 -4.27 17.75 -5.78
CA ILE A 290 -5.04 17.00 -4.80
C ILE A 290 -5.79 15.89 -5.55
N PRO A 291 -5.79 14.64 -5.04
CA PRO A 291 -6.57 13.56 -5.65
C PRO A 291 -8.07 13.82 -5.50
N PRO A 292 -8.92 13.34 -6.43
CA PRO A 292 -10.36 13.49 -6.37
C PRO A 292 -10.97 12.53 -5.33
N ILE A 293 -10.62 12.75 -4.07
CA ILE A 293 -11.03 11.95 -2.91
C ILE A 293 -12.00 12.79 -2.07
N LEU A 294 -13.02 12.15 -1.54
CA LEU A 294 -13.94 12.74 -0.57
C LEU A 294 -13.23 12.76 0.79
N ASN A 295 -12.59 13.90 1.08
CA ASN A 295 -11.75 14.07 2.26
C ASN A 295 -12.59 14.09 3.53
N ALA A 296 -12.33 13.15 4.44
CA ALA A 296 -13.05 13.01 5.70
C ALA A 296 -12.10 12.61 6.84
N TRP A 297 -12.10 13.37 7.92
CA TRP A 297 -11.33 13.13 9.14
C TRP A 297 -12.23 12.79 10.35
N SER A 298 -13.52 13.00 10.21
CA SER A 298 -14.52 12.82 11.26
C SER A 298 -15.70 11.98 10.79
N GLU A 299 -16.41 11.40 11.76
CA GLU A 299 -17.66 10.68 11.57
C GLU A 299 -18.71 11.53 10.83
N LYS A 300 -18.85 12.82 11.20
CA LYS A 300 -19.79 13.74 10.56
C LYS A 300 -19.48 13.98 9.08
N GLU A 301 -18.19 14.11 8.72
CA GLU A 301 -17.78 14.29 7.34
C GLU A 301 -18.01 13.02 6.52
N ILE A 302 -17.72 11.84 7.08
CA ILE A 302 -18.00 10.55 6.45
C ILE A 302 -19.50 10.43 6.15
N LEU A 303 -20.36 10.68 7.16
CA LEU A 303 -21.81 10.62 7.03
C LEU A 303 -22.31 11.59 5.95
N LYS A 304 -21.82 12.84 5.94
CA LYS A 304 -22.16 13.84 4.93
C LYS A 304 -21.83 13.38 3.52
N HIS A 305 -20.64 12.81 3.31
CA HIS A 305 -20.22 12.30 2.00
C HIS A 305 -21.08 11.11 1.55
N LEU A 306 -21.40 10.18 2.46
CA LEU A 306 -22.25 9.04 2.14
C LEU A 306 -23.65 9.48 1.72
N ILE A 307 -24.27 10.42 2.45
CA ILE A 307 -25.60 10.97 2.10
C ILE A 307 -25.54 11.63 0.72
N ASN A 308 -24.52 12.46 0.47
CA ASN A 308 -24.40 13.17 -0.80
C ASN A 308 -24.22 12.20 -1.99
N LEU A 309 -23.45 11.12 -1.84
CA LEU A 309 -23.30 10.11 -2.89
C LEU A 309 -24.59 9.31 -3.15
N ILE A 310 -25.38 9.03 -2.11
CA ILE A 310 -26.67 8.36 -2.25
C ILE A 310 -27.66 9.23 -3.01
N GLU A 311 -27.69 10.52 -2.68
CA GLU A 311 -28.66 11.49 -3.25
C GLU A 311 -28.25 11.99 -4.63
N ASN A 312 -26.95 11.92 -4.99
CA ASN A 312 -26.42 12.44 -6.24
C ASN A 312 -25.55 11.40 -6.97
N ARG A 313 -26.17 10.54 -7.74
CA ARG A 313 -25.51 9.50 -8.55
C ARG A 313 -24.57 10.06 -9.63
N GLU A 314 -24.88 11.23 -10.19
CA GLU A 314 -24.02 11.88 -11.19
C GLU A 314 -22.70 12.37 -10.56
N LEU A 315 -22.75 12.84 -9.31
CA LEU A 315 -21.53 13.18 -8.57
C LEU A 315 -20.61 11.95 -8.42
N SER A 316 -21.20 10.79 -8.11
CA SER A 316 -20.45 9.53 -8.00
C SER A 316 -19.71 9.18 -9.30
N LYS A 317 -20.41 9.26 -10.43
CA LYS A 317 -19.82 9.02 -11.77
C LYS A 317 -18.71 10.03 -12.10
N LYS A 318 -18.94 11.32 -11.82
CA LYS A 318 -17.97 12.39 -12.05
C LYS A 318 -16.67 12.11 -11.26
N ILE A 319 -16.79 11.87 -9.94
CA ILE A 319 -15.65 11.57 -9.07
C ILE A 319 -14.92 10.30 -9.57
N GLY A 320 -15.65 9.26 -9.93
CA GLY A 320 -15.07 8.02 -10.46
C GLY A 320 -14.24 8.24 -11.73
N ASN A 321 -14.71 9.06 -12.66
CA ASN A 321 -13.98 9.39 -13.89
C ASN A 321 -12.73 10.24 -13.62
N GLU A 322 -12.82 11.20 -12.72
CA GLU A 322 -11.67 12.00 -12.28
C GLU A 322 -10.64 11.12 -11.56
N SER A 323 -11.09 10.17 -10.75
CA SER A 323 -10.25 9.19 -10.06
C SER A 323 -9.44 8.32 -11.02
N LYS A 324 -10.06 7.79 -12.08
CA LYS A 324 -9.37 7.03 -13.14
C LYS A 324 -8.29 7.87 -13.83
N LYS A 325 -8.59 9.13 -14.13
CA LYS A 325 -7.60 10.04 -14.76
C LYS A 325 -6.43 10.32 -13.84
N TRP A 326 -6.71 10.64 -12.57
CA TRP A 326 -5.68 10.96 -11.59
C TRP A 326 -4.74 9.77 -11.33
N ILE A 327 -5.30 8.57 -11.09
CA ILE A 327 -4.48 7.40 -10.79
C ILE A 327 -3.63 6.96 -12.00
N LYS A 328 -4.17 7.07 -13.22
CA LYS A 328 -3.43 6.81 -14.45
C LYS A 328 -2.28 7.81 -14.65
N LYS A 329 -2.47 9.07 -14.29
CA LYS A 329 -1.42 10.11 -14.39
C LYS A 329 -0.27 9.86 -13.42
N HIS A 330 -0.58 9.51 -12.15
CA HIS A 330 0.38 9.49 -11.04
C HIS A 330 0.90 8.10 -10.67
N HIS A 331 0.15 7.06 -10.98
CA HIS A 331 0.49 5.67 -10.65
C HIS A 331 0.57 4.79 -11.91
N ASP A 332 0.95 5.37 -13.04
CA ASP A 332 1.26 4.63 -14.26
C ASP A 332 2.48 3.73 -14.04
N THR A 333 2.30 2.44 -14.25
CA THR A 333 3.34 1.43 -14.02
C THR A 333 4.59 1.68 -14.86
N ASN A 334 4.42 2.11 -16.13
CA ASN A 334 5.54 2.37 -17.04
C ASN A 334 6.35 3.60 -16.63
N LYS A 335 5.71 4.61 -16.05
CA LYS A 335 6.41 5.78 -15.51
C LYS A 335 7.15 5.44 -14.22
N ILE A 336 6.50 4.69 -13.32
CA ILE A 336 7.10 4.34 -12.04
C ILE A 336 8.29 3.39 -12.25
N ILE A 337 8.20 2.39 -13.15
CA ILE A 337 9.30 1.46 -13.40
C ILE A 337 10.54 2.18 -13.93
N LYS A 338 10.37 3.18 -14.81
CA LYS A 338 11.49 4.01 -15.29
C LYS A 338 12.20 4.71 -14.13
N LYS A 339 11.45 5.19 -13.14
CA LYS A 339 12.02 5.80 -11.93
C LYS A 339 12.80 4.79 -11.06
N TYR A 340 12.31 3.56 -10.94
CA TYR A 340 13.05 2.49 -10.24
C TYR A 340 14.35 2.14 -10.97
N ILE A 341 14.31 1.95 -12.29
CA ILE A 341 15.50 1.65 -13.10
C ILE A 341 16.51 2.80 -12.98
N PHE A 342 16.06 4.03 -13.15
CA PHE A 342 16.90 5.22 -12.99
C PHE A 342 17.52 5.32 -11.59
N LEU A 343 16.74 5.03 -10.53
CA LEU A 343 17.23 5.02 -9.15
C LEU A 343 18.38 4.02 -8.98
N TYR A 344 18.21 2.78 -9.43
CA TYR A 344 19.19 1.73 -9.27
C TYR A 344 20.47 2.03 -10.06
N ASP A 345 20.33 2.46 -11.32
CA ASP A 345 21.44 2.88 -12.16
C ASP A 345 22.23 4.03 -11.53
N SER A 346 21.53 5.06 -11.08
CA SER A 346 22.14 6.22 -10.42
C SER A 346 22.93 5.84 -9.17
N ILE A 347 22.43 4.89 -8.36
CA ILE A 347 23.13 4.41 -7.16
C ILE A 347 24.41 3.65 -7.55
N LEU A 348 24.36 2.80 -8.57
CA LEU A 348 25.53 2.06 -9.06
C LEU A 348 26.58 3.00 -9.66
N ASN A 349 26.13 4.08 -10.30
CA ASN A 349 26.98 5.18 -10.79
C ASN A 349 27.38 6.17 -9.68
N LYS A 350 27.17 5.83 -8.40
CA LYS A 350 27.59 6.58 -7.21
C LYS A 350 27.03 8.01 -7.11
N LYS A 351 25.89 8.31 -7.75
CA LYS A 351 25.20 9.60 -7.58
C LYS A 351 24.71 9.77 -6.14
N THR A 352 24.71 11.01 -5.67
CA THR A 352 24.16 11.33 -4.33
C THR A 352 22.62 11.35 -4.36
N THR A 353 22.00 11.14 -3.21
CA THR A 353 20.52 11.19 -3.09
C THR A 353 19.96 12.53 -3.58
N ALA A 354 20.64 13.65 -3.32
CA ALA A 354 20.19 14.97 -3.76
C ALA A 354 20.18 15.10 -5.31
N VAL A 355 21.20 14.56 -5.98
CA VAL A 355 21.26 14.52 -7.44
C VAL A 355 20.13 13.64 -7.98
N ILE A 356 19.95 12.45 -7.43
CA ILE A 356 18.90 11.52 -7.83
C ILE A 356 17.51 12.16 -7.64
N GLN A 357 17.25 12.81 -6.52
CA GLN A 357 15.98 13.51 -6.26
C GLN A 357 15.70 14.61 -7.29
N ASN A 358 16.72 15.35 -7.69
CA ASN A 358 16.57 16.43 -8.65
C ASN A 358 16.31 15.92 -10.06
N GLU A 359 17.06 14.93 -10.52
CA GLU A 359 16.92 14.36 -11.86
C GLU A 359 15.62 13.55 -12.00
N MET A 360 15.18 12.85 -10.95
CA MET A 360 13.96 12.03 -10.95
C MET A 360 12.66 12.86 -11.16
N LYS A 361 12.71 14.18 -10.95
CA LYS A 361 11.56 15.07 -11.22
C LYS A 361 11.21 15.14 -12.71
N TRP A 362 12.17 14.84 -13.58
CA TRP A 362 12.04 14.94 -15.04
C TRP A 362 11.68 13.61 -15.72
N ILE A 363 11.63 12.50 -14.95
CA ILE A 363 11.20 11.18 -15.37
C ILE A 363 9.72 10.98 -15.00
#